data_99fc64167c62391460708b05ed9fd58b
#
_entry.id   99fc64167c62391460708b05ed9fd58b
#
_cell.length_a   1.000
_cell.length_b   1.000
_cell.length_c   1.000
_cell.angle_alpha   90.00
_cell.angle_beta   90.00
_cell.angle_gamma   90.00
#
_symmetry.space_group_name_H-M   'P 1'
#
loop_
_entity.id
_entity.type
_entity.pdbx_description
1 polymer ?
#
loop_
_entity_poly.entity_id
_entity_poly.type
_entity_poly.pdbx_seq_one_letter_code
_entity_poly.pdbx_strand_id
1 'polypeptide(L)'
;PYTTLFRSGIVASRFNEFITTKLLGGATDALLRHGVKDDDITVAWVPGAFEIPLIAEKMAQSKKYDAVICVGAVIRGNTSHYDYVCSEVSKGIAQVSLANDLPVMFGVLTTDTIEQAIERAGTKAGNKGFECAQGAIEMVNLIREIG
;
A
#
# COMPACT_ATOMS: atom_id res chain seq x y z
N PRO A 1 -9.43 10.80 -17.78
CA PRO A 1 -10.83 10.79 -17.36
C PRO A 1 -11.06 10.04 -16.05
N TYR A 2 -10.70 8.76 -15.96
CA TYR A 2 -10.91 8.01 -14.72
C TYR A 2 -10.15 8.60 -13.55
N THR A 3 -8.89 8.93 -13.77
CA THR A 3 -7.99 9.37 -12.72
C THR A 3 -8.33 10.74 -12.16
N THR A 4 -9.07 11.57 -12.90
CA THR A 4 -9.48 12.89 -12.40
C THR A 4 -10.43 12.79 -11.22
N LEU A 5 -11.11 11.65 -11.06
CA LEU A 5 -12.03 11.39 -9.95
C LEU A 5 -11.46 10.38 -8.97
N PHE A 6 -10.17 10.10 -9.06
CA PHE A 6 -9.52 9.09 -8.23
C PHE A 6 -8.91 9.74 -6.99
N ARG A 7 -9.37 9.31 -5.83
CA ARG A 7 -8.82 9.74 -4.55
C ARG A 7 -8.18 8.55 -3.87
N SER A 8 -6.95 8.70 -3.44
CA SER A 8 -6.16 7.61 -2.90
C SER A 8 -5.71 7.87 -1.47
N GLY A 9 -5.92 6.87 -0.61
CA GLY A 9 -5.33 6.86 0.71
C GLY A 9 -4.10 5.96 0.70
N ILE A 10 -3.03 6.37 1.35
CA ILE A 10 -1.83 5.56 1.49
C ILE A 10 -1.51 5.40 2.97
N VAL A 11 -1.33 4.15 3.42
CA VAL A 11 -0.91 3.88 4.78
C VAL A 11 0.55 3.41 4.72
N ALA A 12 1.43 4.12 5.40
CA ALA A 12 2.87 3.86 5.37
C ALA A 12 3.39 3.57 6.77
N SER A 13 4.17 2.49 6.92
CA SER A 13 4.73 2.15 8.23
C SER A 13 6.11 2.79 8.43
N ARG A 14 6.34 3.34 9.65
CA ARG A 14 7.62 3.97 9.96
C ARG A 14 8.74 2.98 10.20
N PHE A 15 8.42 1.80 10.70
CA PHE A 15 9.46 0.79 10.91
C PHE A 15 10.06 0.42 9.56
N ASN A 16 11.37 0.42 9.46
CA ASN A 16 12.10 0.29 8.19
C ASN A 16 11.80 1.46 7.24
N GLU A 17 11.77 2.66 7.79
CA GLU A 17 11.36 3.88 7.08
C GLU A 17 12.17 4.12 5.80
N PHE A 18 13.46 3.78 5.82
CA PHE A 18 14.31 3.91 4.62
C PHE A 18 13.71 3.18 3.42
N ILE A 19 13.19 1.97 3.65
CA ILE A 19 12.54 1.18 2.59
C ILE A 19 11.16 1.75 2.28
N THR A 20 10.36 2.02 3.33
CA THR A 20 8.98 2.48 3.18
C THR A 20 8.92 3.80 2.41
N THR A 21 9.86 4.71 2.66
CA THR A 21 9.90 6.00 1.97
C THR A 21 10.08 5.81 0.46
N LYS A 22 10.89 4.83 0.04
CA LYS A 22 11.07 4.51 -1.38
C LYS A 22 9.79 3.93 -1.98
N LEU A 23 9.09 3.09 -1.25
CA LEU A 23 7.82 2.52 -1.71
C LEU A 23 6.76 3.61 -1.83
N LEU A 24 6.69 4.49 -0.85
CA LEU A 24 5.76 5.62 -0.87
C LEU A 24 6.05 6.54 -2.06
N GLY A 25 7.33 6.81 -2.31
CA GLY A 25 7.74 7.62 -3.46
C GLY A 25 7.30 6.99 -4.78
N GLY A 26 7.45 5.67 -4.90
CA GLY A 26 7.01 4.95 -6.10
C GLY A 26 5.50 4.99 -6.28
N ALA A 27 4.74 4.80 -5.20
CA ALA A 27 3.28 4.85 -5.26
C ALA A 27 2.81 6.25 -5.66
N THR A 28 3.35 7.29 -5.03
CA THR A 28 3.02 8.68 -5.33
C THR A 28 3.36 9.03 -6.77
N ASP A 29 4.54 8.62 -7.23
CA ASP A 29 4.98 8.86 -8.60
C ASP A 29 4.02 8.23 -9.62
N ALA A 30 3.62 6.98 -9.39
CA ALA A 30 2.68 6.29 -10.28
C ALA A 30 1.34 7.00 -10.34
N LEU A 31 0.81 7.43 -9.19
CA LEU A 31 -0.46 8.14 -9.14
C LEU A 31 -0.38 9.46 -9.91
N LEU A 32 0.66 10.24 -9.69
CA LEU A 32 0.83 11.53 -10.37
C LEU A 32 1.00 11.35 -11.88
N ARG A 33 1.76 10.34 -12.32
CA ARG A 33 1.95 10.05 -13.74
C ARG A 33 0.65 9.65 -14.44
N HIS A 34 -0.28 9.08 -13.70
CA HIS A 34 -1.59 8.70 -14.25
C HIS A 34 -2.64 9.79 -14.10
N GLY A 35 -2.24 10.98 -13.70
CA GLY A 35 -3.13 12.15 -13.67
C GLY A 35 -3.86 12.39 -12.35
N VAL A 36 -3.54 11.62 -11.31
CA VAL A 36 -4.11 11.87 -9.98
C VAL A 36 -3.49 13.14 -9.43
N LYS A 37 -4.31 14.03 -8.90
CA LYS A 37 -3.81 15.30 -8.34
C LYS A 37 -3.20 15.07 -6.97
N ASP A 38 -2.17 15.85 -6.65
CA ASP A 38 -1.51 15.74 -5.35
C ASP A 38 -2.49 15.92 -4.19
N ASP A 39 -3.45 16.82 -4.33
CA ASP A 39 -4.46 17.07 -3.31
C ASP A 39 -5.40 15.88 -3.09
N ASP A 40 -5.44 14.95 -4.02
CA ASP A 40 -6.27 13.73 -3.93
C ASP A 40 -5.50 12.53 -3.39
N ILE A 41 -4.30 12.77 -2.87
CA ILE A 41 -3.48 11.72 -2.23
C ILE A 41 -3.29 12.07 -0.77
N THR A 42 -3.75 11.20 0.12
CA THR A 42 -3.62 11.38 1.57
C THR A 42 -2.74 10.28 2.13
N VAL A 43 -1.70 10.65 2.86
CA VAL A 43 -0.76 9.69 3.45
C VAL A 43 -0.92 9.69 4.97
N ALA A 44 -1.10 8.50 5.54
CA ALA A 44 -1.11 8.30 6.98
C ALA A 44 0.06 7.40 7.38
N TRP A 45 0.87 7.84 8.33
CA TRP A 45 1.99 7.07 8.84
C TRP A 45 1.59 6.32 10.10
N VAL A 46 1.94 5.04 10.17
CA VAL A 46 1.71 4.19 11.34
C VAL A 46 3.04 3.68 11.90
N PRO A 47 3.09 3.25 13.17
CA PRO A 47 4.37 2.82 13.77
C PRO A 47 5.03 1.65 13.06
N GLY A 48 4.27 0.60 12.76
CA GLY A 48 4.80 -0.59 12.13
C GLY A 48 3.78 -1.22 11.19
N ALA A 49 4.19 -2.27 10.49
CA ALA A 49 3.32 -2.96 9.56
C ALA A 49 2.08 -3.54 10.24
N PHE A 50 2.23 -3.99 11.48
CA PHE A 50 1.12 -4.61 12.22
C PHE A 50 -0.06 -3.67 12.42
N GLU A 51 0.20 -2.35 12.45
CA GLU A 51 -0.85 -1.34 12.64
C GLU A 51 -1.51 -0.88 11.33
N ILE A 52 -0.97 -1.32 10.19
CA ILE A 52 -1.51 -0.92 8.88
C ILE A 52 -2.99 -1.29 8.71
N PRO A 53 -3.43 -2.53 9.01
CA PRO A 53 -4.82 -2.90 8.74
C PRO A 53 -5.84 -2.03 9.45
N LEU A 54 -5.58 -1.61 10.69
CA LEU A 54 -6.52 -0.76 11.43
C LEU A 54 -6.72 0.58 10.73
N ILE A 55 -5.64 1.23 10.31
CA ILE A 55 -5.74 2.53 9.67
C ILE A 55 -6.29 2.40 8.25
N ALA A 56 -5.95 1.34 7.54
CA ALA A 56 -6.56 1.05 6.25
C ALA A 56 -8.07 0.89 6.39
N GLU A 57 -8.52 0.23 7.44
CA GLU A 57 -9.96 0.08 7.74
C GLU A 57 -10.62 1.43 7.97
N LYS A 58 -9.98 2.30 8.75
CA LYS A 58 -10.53 3.65 9.00
C LYS A 58 -10.62 4.46 7.71
N MET A 59 -9.61 4.40 6.86
CA MET A 59 -9.65 5.07 5.57
C MET A 59 -10.76 4.51 4.69
N ALA A 60 -10.90 3.19 4.63
CA ALA A 60 -11.94 2.55 3.82
C ALA A 60 -13.34 2.94 4.30
N GLN A 61 -13.55 2.96 5.61
CA GLN A 61 -14.85 3.31 6.19
C GLN A 61 -15.22 4.78 6.00
N SER A 62 -14.23 5.65 5.81
CA SER A 62 -14.46 7.09 5.68
C SER A 62 -15.25 7.47 4.44
N LYS A 63 -15.28 6.61 3.44
CA LYS A 63 -15.89 6.86 2.12
C LYS A 63 -15.24 8.01 1.36
N LYS A 64 -14.03 8.42 1.75
CA LYS A 64 -13.31 9.52 1.12
C LYS A 64 -12.37 9.08 0.01
N TYR A 65 -12.10 7.78 -0.09
CA TYR A 65 -11.09 7.26 -1.02
C TYR A 65 -11.69 6.22 -1.95
N ASP A 66 -11.16 6.17 -3.16
CA ASP A 66 -11.53 5.16 -4.16
C ASP A 66 -10.69 3.90 -4.00
N ALA A 67 -9.52 4.03 -3.42
CA ALA A 67 -8.63 2.91 -3.11
C ALA A 67 -7.71 3.28 -1.96
N VAL A 68 -7.16 2.28 -1.28
CA VAL A 68 -6.16 2.44 -0.24
C VAL A 68 -4.93 1.62 -0.64
N ILE A 69 -3.75 2.21 -0.52
CA ILE A 69 -2.48 1.55 -0.83
C ILE A 69 -1.69 1.42 0.46
N CYS A 70 -1.28 0.20 0.81
CA CYS A 70 -0.53 -0.05 2.04
C CYS A 70 0.92 -0.33 1.69
N VAL A 71 1.85 0.45 2.24
CA VAL A 71 3.28 0.27 1.99
C VAL A 71 4.04 0.14 3.30
N GLY A 72 5.04 -0.73 3.29
CA GLY A 72 5.86 -1.00 4.45
C GLY A 72 6.82 -2.13 4.16
N ALA A 73 7.61 -2.52 5.15
CA ALA A 73 8.54 -3.62 4.98
C ALA A 73 8.68 -4.41 6.28
N VAL A 74 8.57 -5.72 6.16
CA VAL A 74 8.83 -6.65 7.26
C VAL A 74 10.00 -7.52 6.82
N ILE A 75 11.10 -7.44 7.56
CA ILE A 75 12.33 -8.14 7.23
C ILE A 75 12.59 -9.19 8.31
N ARG A 76 12.87 -10.43 7.88
CA ARG A 76 13.06 -11.53 8.81
C ARG A 76 14.22 -11.27 9.76
N GLY A 77 13.96 -11.49 11.05
CA GLY A 77 14.99 -11.44 12.09
C GLY A 77 15.26 -12.83 12.62
N ASN A 78 15.79 -12.88 13.86
CA ASN A 78 16.20 -14.14 14.48
C ASN A 78 15.09 -14.85 15.26
N THR A 79 13.88 -14.26 15.27
CA THR A 79 12.75 -14.80 16.03
C THR A 79 11.55 -15.07 15.13
N SER A 80 10.53 -15.73 15.67
CA SER A 80 9.29 -16.00 14.96
C SER A 80 8.40 -14.74 14.79
N HIS A 81 8.81 -13.61 15.34
CA HIS A 81 8.05 -12.35 15.24
C HIS A 81 7.67 -12.00 13.80
N TYR A 82 8.61 -12.22 12.87
CA TYR A 82 8.39 -11.97 11.44
C TYR A 82 7.14 -12.71 10.93
N ASP A 83 7.02 -13.99 11.26
CA ASP A 83 5.92 -14.80 10.74
C ASP A 83 4.57 -14.31 11.25
N TYR A 84 4.50 -13.90 12.51
CA TYR A 84 3.27 -13.37 13.09
C TYR A 84 2.87 -12.06 12.43
N VAL A 85 3.82 -11.16 12.24
CA VAL A 85 3.54 -9.86 11.62
C VAL A 85 3.08 -10.04 10.18
N CYS A 86 3.78 -10.85 9.39
CA CYS A 86 3.44 -11.08 7.99
C CYS A 86 2.05 -11.69 7.86
N SER A 87 1.75 -12.69 8.67
CA SER A 87 0.47 -13.39 8.63
C SER A 87 -0.69 -12.44 8.93
N GLU A 88 -0.58 -11.66 10.00
CA GLU A 88 -1.68 -10.77 10.41
C GLU A 88 -1.83 -9.57 9.46
N VAL A 89 -0.73 -9.01 8.97
CA VAL A 89 -0.79 -7.89 8.05
C VAL A 89 -1.44 -8.28 6.74
N SER A 90 -1.01 -9.39 6.15
CA SER A 90 -1.57 -9.83 4.86
C SER A 90 -3.04 -10.19 4.98
N LYS A 91 -3.41 -10.91 6.02
CA LYS A 91 -4.80 -11.29 6.27
C LYS A 91 -5.66 -10.06 6.56
N GLY A 92 -5.15 -9.16 7.40
CA GLY A 92 -5.88 -7.95 7.77
C GLY A 92 -6.16 -7.05 6.58
N ILE A 93 -5.17 -6.83 5.72
CA ILE A 93 -5.35 -6.00 4.53
C ILE A 93 -6.38 -6.63 3.58
N ALA A 94 -6.31 -7.94 3.38
CA ALA A 94 -7.29 -8.64 2.54
C ALA A 94 -8.71 -8.49 3.10
N GLN A 95 -8.87 -8.59 4.42
CA GLN A 95 -10.17 -8.45 5.05
C GLN A 95 -10.74 -7.05 4.90
N VAL A 96 -9.89 -6.01 5.01
CA VAL A 96 -10.32 -4.62 4.84
C VAL A 96 -10.91 -4.42 3.44
N SER A 97 -10.25 -4.95 2.44
CA SER A 97 -10.70 -4.82 1.05
C SER A 97 -12.08 -5.46 0.85
N LEU A 98 -12.24 -6.68 1.29
CA LEU A 98 -13.50 -7.41 1.10
C LEU A 98 -14.62 -6.84 1.96
N ALA A 99 -14.34 -6.45 3.20
CA ALA A 99 -15.35 -5.93 4.12
C ALA A 99 -15.88 -4.55 3.70
N ASN A 100 -15.08 -3.78 2.97
CA ASN A 100 -15.44 -2.41 2.59
C ASN A 100 -15.72 -2.25 1.10
N ASP A 101 -15.64 -3.35 0.35
CA ASP A 101 -15.90 -3.34 -1.09
C ASP A 101 -15.08 -2.27 -1.80
N LEU A 102 -13.77 -2.29 -1.55
CA LEU A 102 -12.84 -1.25 -1.97
C LEU A 102 -11.48 -1.87 -2.22
N PRO A 103 -10.77 -1.49 -3.30
CA PRO A 103 -9.40 -1.96 -3.51
C PRO A 103 -8.49 -1.49 -2.38
N VAL A 104 -7.84 -2.43 -1.70
CA VAL A 104 -6.82 -2.15 -0.70
C VAL A 104 -5.59 -2.94 -1.12
N MET A 105 -4.55 -2.24 -1.56
CA MET A 105 -3.40 -2.87 -2.21
C MET A 105 -2.32 -3.24 -1.20
N PHE A 106 -1.76 -4.42 -1.38
CA PHE A 106 -0.76 -4.97 -0.48
C PHE A 106 0.65 -4.67 -1.01
N GLY A 107 1.19 -3.53 -0.59
CA GLY A 107 2.55 -3.11 -0.93
C GLY A 107 3.53 -3.26 0.22
N VAL A 108 3.23 -4.16 1.16
CA VAL A 108 4.11 -4.45 2.28
C VAL A 108 5.09 -5.54 1.86
N LEU A 109 6.37 -5.21 1.82
CA LEU A 109 7.41 -6.18 1.50
C LEU A 109 7.61 -7.13 2.67
N THR A 110 7.74 -8.42 2.36
CA THR A 110 8.02 -9.45 3.36
C THR A 110 9.22 -10.23 2.85
N THR A 111 10.41 -9.89 3.36
CA THR A 111 11.65 -10.42 2.81
C THR A 111 12.50 -11.08 3.89
N ASP A 112 13.40 -11.96 3.46
CA ASP A 112 14.34 -12.62 4.36
C ASP A 112 15.51 -11.71 4.71
N THR A 113 15.89 -10.82 3.78
CA THR A 113 17.04 -9.94 3.96
C THR A 113 16.68 -8.50 3.61
N ILE A 114 17.48 -7.57 4.15
CA ILE A 114 17.33 -6.15 3.81
C ILE A 114 17.66 -5.89 2.35
N GLU A 115 18.62 -6.64 1.78
CA GLU A 115 18.98 -6.51 0.38
C GLU A 115 17.80 -6.82 -0.54
N GLN A 116 17.03 -7.85 -0.21
CA GLN A 116 15.82 -8.17 -0.97
C GLN A 116 14.81 -7.03 -0.90
N ALA A 117 14.66 -6.43 0.27
CA ALA A 117 13.74 -5.30 0.44
C ALA A 117 14.19 -4.10 -0.40
N ILE A 118 15.49 -3.78 -0.37
CA ILE A 118 16.04 -2.68 -1.16
C ILE A 118 15.79 -2.89 -2.65
N GLU A 119 16.01 -4.11 -3.14
CA GLU A 119 15.80 -4.42 -4.55
C GLU A 119 14.34 -4.19 -4.97
N ARG A 120 13.39 -4.61 -4.15
CA ARG A 120 11.96 -4.48 -4.45
C ARG A 120 11.43 -3.08 -4.23
N ALA A 121 12.21 -2.22 -3.60
CA ALA A 121 11.88 -0.82 -3.39
C ALA A 121 12.48 0.10 -4.45
N GLY A 122 13.01 -0.46 -5.56
CA GLY A 122 13.37 0.32 -6.73
C GLY A 122 14.78 0.20 -7.26
N THR A 123 15.60 -0.76 -6.78
CA THR A 123 16.97 -0.86 -7.30
C THR A 123 17.11 -1.84 -8.47
N LYS A 124 16.47 -3.02 -8.38
CA LYS A 124 16.58 -4.03 -9.45
C LYS A 124 15.24 -4.61 -9.87
N ALA A 125 14.41 -4.99 -8.92
CA ALA A 125 13.17 -5.71 -9.17
C ALA A 125 11.98 -4.78 -9.34
N GLY A 126 12.21 -3.50 -9.64
CA GLY A 126 11.15 -2.51 -9.74
C GLY A 126 10.75 -2.00 -8.34
N ASN A 127 9.66 -1.26 -8.30
CA ASN A 127 9.18 -0.66 -7.06
C ASN A 127 7.78 -1.19 -6.75
N LYS A 128 7.63 -1.90 -5.64
CA LYS A 128 6.35 -2.51 -5.27
C LYS A 128 5.26 -1.47 -5.01
N GLY A 129 5.65 -0.30 -4.49
CA GLY A 129 4.69 0.79 -4.28
C GLY A 129 4.14 1.32 -5.60
N PHE A 130 5.01 1.49 -6.59
CA PHE A 130 4.60 1.90 -7.93
C PHE A 130 3.63 0.88 -8.53
N GLU A 131 3.95 -0.40 -8.44
CA GLU A 131 3.08 -1.48 -8.95
C GLU A 131 1.72 -1.48 -8.27
N CYS A 132 1.69 -1.27 -6.96
CA CYS A 132 0.44 -1.25 -6.21
C CYS A 132 -0.44 -0.06 -6.60
N ALA A 133 0.17 1.10 -6.85
CA ALA A 133 -0.59 2.26 -7.29
C ALA A 133 -1.20 2.03 -8.68
N GLN A 134 -0.42 1.44 -9.60
CA GLN A 134 -0.97 1.06 -10.92
C GLN A 134 -2.10 0.06 -10.77
N GLY A 135 -1.92 -0.94 -9.91
CA GLY A 135 -2.95 -1.94 -9.64
C GLY A 135 -4.21 -1.33 -9.04
N ALA A 136 -4.06 -0.33 -8.17
CA ALA A 136 -5.20 0.37 -7.59
C ALA A 136 -6.04 1.07 -8.65
N ILE A 137 -5.38 1.76 -9.57
CA ILE A 137 -6.07 2.44 -10.67
C ILE A 137 -6.79 1.41 -11.55
N GLU A 138 -6.10 0.33 -11.88
CA GLU A 138 -6.68 -0.75 -12.67
C GLU A 138 -7.92 -1.33 -12.00
N MET A 139 -7.84 -1.61 -10.71
CA MET A 139 -8.97 -2.20 -9.96
C MET A 139 -10.16 -1.26 -9.86
N VAL A 140 -9.92 0.02 -9.64
CA VAL A 140 -11.01 1.00 -9.57
C VAL A 140 -11.72 1.10 -10.92
N ASN A 141 -10.95 1.13 -12.02
CA ASN A 141 -11.53 1.17 -13.35
C ASN A 141 -12.33 -0.09 -13.66
N LEU A 142 -11.80 -1.25 -13.25
CA LEU A 142 -12.50 -2.52 -13.46
C LEU A 142 -13.83 -2.56 -12.71
N ILE A 143 -13.83 -2.13 -11.45
CA ILE A 143 -15.04 -2.08 -10.63
C ILE A 143 -16.09 -1.15 -11.27
N ARG A 144 -15.67 -0.01 -11.79
CA ARG A 144 -16.57 0.92 -12.48
C ARG A 144 -17.16 0.32 -13.74
N GLU A 145 -16.40 -0.49 -14.47
CA GLU A 145 -16.89 -1.19 -15.65
C GLU A 145 -17.93 -2.26 -15.30
N ILE A 146 -17.71 -2.96 -14.20
CA ILE A 146 -18.65 -3.98 -13.74
C ILE A 146 -19.97 -3.33 -13.31
N GLY A 147 -19.89 -2.15 -12.79
CA GLY A 147 -21.05 -1.42 -12.31
C GLY A 147 -21.29 -1.64 -10.85
#